data_e2c020c447f6e87f99b269e11ff070e9
#
_entry.id   e2c020c447f6e87f99b269e11ff070e9
#
_cell.length_a   1.000
_cell.length_b   1.000
_cell.length_c   1.000
_cell.angle_alpha   90.00
_cell.angle_beta   90.00
_cell.angle_gamma   90.00
#
_symmetry.space_group_name_H-M   'P 1'
#
loop_
_entity.id
_entity.type
_entity.pdbx_description
1 polymer ?
#
loop_
_entity_poly.entity_id
_entity_poly.type
_entity_poly.pdbx_seq_one_letter_code
_entity_poly.pdbx_strand_id
1 'polypeptide(L)'
;MPISSSNFFVMENFFEKLNASLRDGSMVKMTLSKPVVKSNELRNVYVKPVLLKNNKMFQFVFRYERRDETKNYDAAQTMEQIKALVPEVFQNVSLFTISEDITLLVSKKGKPAMVCKPVKEQRTQDLSHDHEKARLIDPAKPWWFLLGLTTREGKVLADMQHKFRQICKYVEIVDGLMKNVRFGDEIHIADMGAGKGYLTFALYEYLTSKYDKKIVMEGVEIRQDLVLKINDIIEKCGLKDFRFVENSIEDYKPEKLDVLIALHACNTATDDAILKGVRNNAKLIICAPCCHKQIRQEMEKSGKTDAITRFGIFLERQAVMVTDAVRALVMEYCGYKTNVQEFIEMEDTPKNVLLAGRKTDAPVDKAAVAKQINDLLEQYGIGEHYLWRRLWRNHIG
;
A
#
# COMPACT_ATOMS: atom_id res chain seq x y z
N MET A 1 -37.06 -30.77 17.51
CA MET A 1 -37.61 -30.22 18.78
C MET A 1 -38.30 -28.91 18.43
N PRO A 2 -39.52 -28.63 18.90
CA PRO A 2 -40.19 -27.36 18.58
C PRO A 2 -39.41 -26.20 19.19
N ILE A 3 -39.18 -25.17 18.37
CA ILE A 3 -38.53 -23.92 18.75
C ILE A 3 -39.40 -23.27 19.84
N SER A 4 -38.83 -22.95 21.01
CA SER A 4 -39.59 -22.27 22.06
C SER A 4 -40.10 -20.91 21.53
N SER A 5 -41.29 -20.47 21.95
CA SER A 5 -41.93 -19.23 21.50
C SER A 5 -41.03 -17.99 21.62
N SER A 6 -40.12 -17.94 22.59
CA SER A 6 -39.17 -16.84 22.76
C SER A 6 -38.03 -16.84 21.69
N ASN A 7 -37.60 -18.01 21.21
CA ASN A 7 -36.59 -18.11 20.17
C ASN A 7 -37.12 -17.69 18.78
N PHE A 8 -38.38 -18.01 18.52
CA PHE A 8 -39.08 -17.58 17.31
C PHE A 8 -39.17 -16.04 17.24
N PHE A 9 -39.53 -15.41 18.35
CA PHE A 9 -39.67 -13.96 18.43
C PHE A 9 -38.37 -13.18 18.14
N VAL A 10 -37.21 -13.66 18.62
CA VAL A 10 -35.91 -13.02 18.37
C VAL A 10 -35.51 -13.06 16.88
N MET A 11 -35.73 -14.20 16.23
CA MET A 11 -35.44 -14.37 14.80
C MET A 11 -36.38 -13.50 13.95
N GLU A 12 -37.67 -13.50 14.30
CA GLU A 12 -38.66 -12.69 13.58
C GLU A 12 -38.36 -11.20 13.69
N ASN A 13 -38.05 -10.70 14.87
CA ASN A 13 -37.64 -9.31 15.08
C ASN A 13 -36.39 -8.94 14.27
N PHE A 14 -35.40 -9.82 14.16
CA PHE A 14 -34.24 -9.58 13.30
C PHE A 14 -34.63 -9.44 11.83
N PHE A 15 -35.48 -10.35 11.33
CA PHE A 15 -35.94 -10.29 9.94
C PHE A 15 -36.85 -9.08 9.65
N GLU A 16 -37.64 -8.61 10.62
CA GLU A 16 -38.41 -7.38 10.52
C GLU A 16 -37.47 -6.17 10.37
N LYS A 17 -36.46 -6.04 11.24
CA LYS A 17 -35.46 -4.97 11.16
C LYS A 17 -34.68 -5.01 9.85
N LEU A 18 -34.28 -6.20 9.39
CA LEU A 18 -33.64 -6.36 8.08
C LEU A 18 -34.57 -5.88 6.96
N ASN A 19 -35.82 -6.33 6.95
CA ASN A 19 -36.79 -5.94 5.93
C ASN A 19 -37.03 -4.42 5.92
N ALA A 20 -37.12 -3.77 7.08
CA ALA A 20 -37.22 -2.33 7.21
C ALA A 20 -36.01 -1.65 6.57
N SER A 21 -34.80 -2.11 6.91
CA SER A 21 -33.54 -1.52 6.40
C SER A 21 -33.33 -1.70 4.90
N LEU A 22 -33.86 -2.76 4.30
CA LEU A 22 -33.86 -2.97 2.85
C LEU A 22 -34.82 -2.01 2.13
N ARG A 23 -36.00 -1.74 2.73
CA ARG A 23 -37.04 -0.88 2.15
C ARG A 23 -36.73 0.61 2.27
N ASP A 24 -36.37 1.06 3.50
CA ASP A 24 -36.09 2.48 3.77
C ASP A 24 -34.71 2.93 3.29
N GLY A 25 -33.88 1.97 2.89
CA GLY A 25 -32.54 2.25 2.41
C GLY A 25 -31.50 2.50 3.49
N SER A 26 -31.80 2.20 4.75
CA SER A 26 -30.86 2.44 5.86
C SER A 26 -29.73 1.41 5.95
N MET A 27 -29.85 0.25 5.28
CA MET A 27 -28.82 -0.78 5.28
C MET A 27 -27.53 -0.26 4.60
N VAL A 28 -26.41 -0.31 5.33
CA VAL A 28 -25.06 0.03 4.82
C VAL A 28 -24.33 -1.21 4.32
N LYS A 29 -24.29 -2.25 5.14
CA LYS A 29 -23.69 -3.55 4.79
C LYS A 29 -24.19 -4.63 5.73
N MET A 30 -24.00 -5.90 5.33
CA MET A 30 -24.24 -7.05 6.19
C MET A 30 -23.17 -8.11 5.99
N THR A 31 -22.83 -8.82 7.05
CA THR A 31 -21.87 -9.92 7.00
C THR A 31 -22.47 -11.15 7.68
N LEU A 32 -22.48 -12.28 6.96
CA LEU A 32 -22.80 -13.59 7.49
C LEU A 32 -21.48 -14.34 7.75
N SER A 33 -21.35 -14.92 8.92
CA SER A 33 -20.11 -15.56 9.35
C SER A 33 -20.40 -16.76 10.29
N LYS A 34 -19.35 -17.51 10.61
CA LYS A 34 -19.40 -18.69 11.44
C LYS A 34 -20.31 -19.77 10.83
N PRO A 35 -19.83 -20.45 9.78
CA PRO A 35 -20.58 -21.54 9.16
C PRO A 35 -20.88 -22.65 10.16
N VAL A 36 -22.09 -23.23 10.08
CA VAL A 36 -22.57 -24.32 10.93
C VAL A 36 -21.68 -25.55 10.75
N VAL A 37 -21.35 -25.87 9.50
CA VAL A 37 -20.48 -27.00 9.13
C VAL A 37 -19.09 -26.45 8.81
N LYS A 38 -18.08 -26.81 9.60
CA LYS A 38 -16.70 -26.35 9.44
C LYS A 38 -16.04 -26.80 8.13
N SER A 39 -16.46 -27.94 7.57
CA SER A 39 -15.99 -28.46 6.28
C SER A 39 -16.66 -27.79 5.07
N ASN A 40 -17.59 -26.87 5.27
CA ASN A 40 -18.19 -26.12 4.19
C ASN A 40 -17.12 -25.23 3.55
N GLU A 41 -17.01 -25.24 2.22
CA GLU A 41 -16.10 -24.35 1.50
C GLU A 41 -16.50 -22.87 1.63
N LEU A 42 -17.80 -22.58 1.83
CA LEU A 42 -18.32 -21.23 2.00
C LEU A 42 -18.00 -20.70 3.42
N ARG A 43 -17.14 -19.69 3.50
CA ARG A 43 -16.62 -19.13 4.75
C ARG A 43 -17.43 -17.94 5.26
N ASN A 44 -17.75 -17.02 4.37
CA ASN A 44 -18.49 -15.80 4.68
C ASN A 44 -19.38 -15.38 3.51
N VAL A 45 -20.42 -14.59 3.81
CA VAL A 45 -21.17 -13.83 2.80
C VAL A 45 -21.18 -12.36 3.18
N TYR A 46 -20.77 -11.52 2.26
CA TYR A 46 -20.81 -10.06 2.42
C TYR A 46 -21.91 -9.50 1.54
N VAL A 47 -22.75 -8.65 2.09
CA VAL A 47 -23.86 -8.03 1.39
C VAL A 47 -23.77 -6.53 1.51
N LYS A 48 -23.89 -5.82 0.39
CA LYS A 48 -23.96 -4.36 0.36
C LYS A 48 -24.96 -3.89 -0.68
N PRO A 49 -25.64 -2.76 -0.45
CA PRO A 49 -26.47 -2.13 -1.48
C PRO A 49 -25.59 -1.58 -2.59
N VAL A 50 -26.07 -1.68 -3.83
CA VAL A 50 -25.40 -1.18 -5.04
C VAL A 50 -26.45 -0.62 -6.01
N LEU A 51 -26.07 0.34 -6.86
CA LEU A 51 -26.90 0.86 -7.92
C LEU A 51 -26.49 0.23 -9.25
N LEU A 52 -27.36 -0.59 -9.84
CA LEU A 52 -27.13 -1.24 -11.14
C LEU A 52 -28.15 -0.72 -12.16
N LYS A 53 -27.70 -0.06 -13.21
CA LYS A 53 -28.58 0.50 -14.25
C LYS A 53 -29.75 1.32 -13.65
N ASN A 54 -29.46 2.17 -12.67
CA ASN A 54 -30.41 2.96 -11.88
C ASN A 54 -31.38 2.17 -11.00
N ASN A 55 -31.22 0.85 -10.87
CA ASN A 55 -32.00 0.02 -9.95
C ASN A 55 -31.20 -0.27 -8.69
N LYS A 56 -31.82 -0.11 -7.52
CA LYS A 56 -31.22 -0.49 -6.25
C LYS A 56 -31.23 -2.00 -6.12
N MET A 57 -30.03 -2.59 -6.04
CA MET A 57 -29.77 -4.03 -5.88
C MET A 57 -28.91 -4.26 -4.64
N PHE A 58 -28.80 -5.50 -4.21
CA PHE A 58 -27.91 -5.91 -3.13
C PHE A 58 -26.90 -6.90 -3.67
N GLN A 59 -25.62 -6.53 -3.62
CA GLN A 59 -24.51 -7.36 -4.06
C GLN A 59 -24.12 -8.30 -2.96
N PHE A 60 -24.17 -9.60 -3.24
CA PHE A 60 -23.66 -10.67 -2.40
C PHE A 60 -22.31 -11.11 -2.91
N VAL A 61 -21.32 -11.15 -2.03
CA VAL A 61 -20.02 -11.77 -2.28
C VAL A 61 -19.93 -13.01 -1.39
N PHE A 62 -20.09 -14.18 -2.01
CA PHE A 62 -19.93 -15.47 -1.37
C PHE A 62 -18.45 -15.82 -1.35
N ARG A 63 -17.81 -15.76 -0.19
CA ARG A 63 -16.41 -16.08 0.01
C ARG A 63 -16.22 -17.55 0.33
N TYR A 64 -15.72 -18.27 -0.63
CA TYR A 64 -15.26 -19.64 -0.49
C TYR A 64 -13.78 -19.67 -0.08
N GLU A 65 -13.26 -20.87 0.21
CA GLU A 65 -11.88 -21.03 0.66
C GLU A 65 -10.85 -20.57 -0.39
N ARG A 66 -11.17 -20.74 -1.68
CA ARG A 66 -10.24 -20.47 -2.79
C ARG A 66 -10.81 -19.55 -3.89
N ARG A 67 -12.04 -19.09 -3.75
CA ARG A 67 -12.69 -18.22 -4.74
C ARG A 67 -13.76 -17.36 -4.10
N ASP A 68 -14.10 -16.25 -4.74
CA ASP A 68 -15.28 -15.44 -4.45
C ASP A 68 -16.29 -15.55 -5.59
N GLU A 69 -17.57 -15.69 -5.29
CA GLU A 69 -18.67 -15.59 -6.24
C GLU A 69 -19.51 -14.37 -5.93
N THR A 70 -19.81 -13.56 -6.95
CA THR A 70 -20.64 -12.37 -6.79
C THR A 70 -21.98 -12.53 -7.49
N LYS A 71 -23.07 -12.24 -6.77
CA LYS A 71 -24.44 -12.23 -7.30
C LYS A 71 -25.15 -10.97 -6.83
N ASN A 72 -26.10 -10.47 -7.62
CA ASN A 72 -26.87 -9.30 -7.28
C ASN A 72 -28.35 -9.68 -7.20
N TYR A 73 -29.03 -9.23 -6.16
CA TYR A 73 -30.41 -9.53 -5.88
C TYR A 73 -31.20 -8.25 -5.60
N ASP A 74 -32.49 -8.24 -5.89
CA ASP A 74 -33.40 -7.20 -5.42
C ASP A 74 -33.70 -7.36 -3.91
N ALA A 75 -34.51 -6.48 -3.34
CA ALA A 75 -34.82 -6.50 -1.90
C ALA A 75 -35.59 -7.77 -1.49
N ALA A 76 -36.49 -8.26 -2.34
CA ALA A 76 -37.30 -9.46 -2.04
C ALA A 76 -36.42 -10.72 -2.11
N GLN A 77 -35.66 -10.88 -3.18
CA GLN A 77 -34.69 -11.95 -3.35
C GLN A 77 -33.61 -11.93 -2.26
N THR A 78 -33.17 -10.74 -1.84
CA THR A 78 -32.22 -10.60 -0.74
C THR A 78 -32.78 -11.17 0.55
N MET A 79 -34.04 -10.88 0.89
CA MET A 79 -34.69 -11.45 2.06
C MET A 79 -34.79 -12.97 2.01
N GLU A 80 -35.16 -13.52 0.86
CA GLU A 80 -35.21 -14.98 0.64
C GLU A 80 -33.84 -15.64 0.81
N GLN A 81 -32.80 -15.06 0.22
CA GLN A 81 -31.43 -15.58 0.32
C GLN A 81 -30.94 -15.57 1.78
N ILE A 82 -31.18 -14.48 2.51
CA ILE A 82 -30.76 -14.41 3.91
C ILE A 82 -31.52 -15.41 4.77
N LYS A 83 -32.83 -15.59 4.59
CA LYS A 83 -33.62 -16.61 5.30
C LYS A 83 -33.13 -18.02 5.02
N ALA A 84 -32.71 -18.31 3.79
CA ALA A 84 -32.15 -19.62 3.41
C ALA A 84 -30.75 -19.86 4.02
N LEU A 85 -29.98 -18.78 4.27
CA LEU A 85 -28.63 -18.88 4.81
C LEU A 85 -28.58 -18.85 6.34
N VAL A 86 -29.61 -18.33 7.01
CA VAL A 86 -29.64 -18.13 8.47
C VAL A 86 -30.88 -18.78 9.08
N PRO A 87 -30.72 -19.65 10.05
CA PRO A 87 -29.50 -20.12 10.72
C PRO A 87 -28.84 -21.35 10.10
N GLU A 88 -29.36 -21.87 9.01
CA GLU A 88 -29.00 -23.20 8.46
C GLU A 88 -27.53 -23.28 8.01
N VAL A 89 -27.00 -22.21 7.40
CA VAL A 89 -25.63 -22.17 6.91
C VAL A 89 -24.73 -21.34 7.83
N PHE A 90 -25.21 -20.21 8.33
CA PHE A 90 -24.46 -19.30 9.17
C PHE A 90 -25.13 -19.03 10.52
N GLN A 91 -24.32 -19.02 11.60
CA GLN A 91 -24.77 -18.78 12.96
C GLN A 91 -24.69 -17.29 13.37
N ASN A 92 -23.89 -16.48 12.68
CA ASN A 92 -23.69 -15.08 13.04
C ASN A 92 -24.05 -14.19 11.87
N VAL A 93 -24.83 -13.15 12.14
CA VAL A 93 -25.13 -12.08 11.19
C VAL A 93 -24.87 -10.73 11.83
N SER A 94 -24.13 -9.87 11.16
CA SER A 94 -23.93 -8.48 11.55
C SER A 94 -24.53 -7.59 10.47
N LEU A 95 -25.62 -6.93 10.78
CA LEU A 95 -26.29 -5.92 9.93
C LEU A 95 -25.90 -4.54 10.43
N PHE A 96 -25.34 -3.75 9.56
CA PHE A 96 -24.94 -2.36 9.80
C PHE A 96 -25.88 -1.43 9.07
N THR A 97 -26.57 -0.58 9.81
CA THR A 97 -27.44 0.47 9.26
C THR A 97 -26.84 1.87 9.47
N ILE A 98 -27.49 2.89 8.97
CA ILE A 98 -27.08 4.28 9.18
C ILE A 98 -27.23 4.74 10.63
N SER A 99 -28.08 4.07 11.43
CA SER A 99 -28.42 4.47 12.79
C SER A 99 -28.06 3.44 13.88
N GLU A 100 -28.03 2.14 13.55
CA GLU A 100 -27.76 1.08 14.51
C GLU A 100 -26.95 -0.09 13.89
N ASP A 101 -26.20 -0.78 14.74
CA ASP A 101 -25.55 -2.05 14.43
C ASP A 101 -26.33 -3.19 15.11
N ILE A 102 -26.82 -4.13 14.31
CA ILE A 102 -27.63 -5.26 14.77
C ILE A 102 -26.84 -6.53 14.57
N THR A 103 -26.60 -7.25 15.64
CA THR A 103 -25.89 -8.54 15.58
C THR A 103 -26.82 -9.64 16.05
N LEU A 104 -27.08 -10.62 15.17
CA LEU A 104 -27.77 -11.86 15.49
C LEU A 104 -26.73 -12.97 15.70
N LEU A 105 -26.81 -13.64 16.84
CA LEU A 105 -25.96 -14.77 17.20
C LEU A 105 -26.83 -15.99 17.44
N VAL A 106 -26.57 -17.07 16.74
CA VAL A 106 -27.25 -18.33 16.96
C VAL A 106 -26.28 -19.34 17.61
N SER A 107 -26.61 -19.83 18.76
CA SER A 107 -25.77 -20.82 19.46
C SER A 107 -25.80 -22.17 18.72
N LYS A 108 -24.83 -23.05 19.00
CA LYS A 108 -24.83 -24.44 18.49
C LYS A 108 -26.09 -25.24 18.84
N LYS A 109 -26.82 -24.84 19.87
CA LYS A 109 -28.10 -25.45 20.29
C LYS A 109 -29.31 -24.76 19.64
N GLY A 110 -29.11 -23.91 18.62
CA GLY A 110 -30.18 -23.22 17.90
C GLY A 110 -30.85 -22.06 18.70
N LYS A 111 -30.25 -21.59 19.80
CA LYS A 111 -30.81 -20.46 20.57
C LYS A 111 -30.30 -19.14 19.98
N PRO A 112 -31.19 -18.27 19.44
CA PRO A 112 -30.82 -16.97 18.92
C PRO A 112 -30.71 -15.94 20.04
N ALA A 113 -29.79 -15.00 19.88
CA ALA A 113 -29.66 -13.77 20.66
C ALA A 113 -29.40 -12.60 19.74
N MET A 114 -30.06 -11.47 19.97
CA MET A 114 -29.88 -10.26 19.18
C MET A 114 -29.36 -9.13 20.06
N VAL A 115 -28.37 -8.40 19.54
CA VAL A 115 -27.79 -7.22 20.18
C VAL A 115 -27.90 -6.05 19.21
N CYS A 116 -28.51 -4.95 19.67
CA CYS A 116 -28.58 -3.69 18.91
C CYS A 116 -27.72 -2.64 19.61
N LYS A 117 -26.89 -1.95 18.85
CA LYS A 117 -26.06 -0.84 19.33
C LYS A 117 -26.29 0.41 18.47
N PRO A 118 -26.65 1.55 19.06
CA PRO A 118 -26.77 2.79 18.31
C PRO A 118 -25.40 3.24 17.77
N VAL A 119 -25.39 3.83 16.59
CA VAL A 119 -24.20 4.40 15.97
C VAL A 119 -23.99 5.82 16.49
N LYS A 120 -22.78 6.15 16.97
CA LYS A 120 -22.47 7.46 17.55
C LYS A 120 -22.43 8.58 16.50
N GLU A 121 -22.02 8.26 15.25
CA GLU A 121 -22.00 9.19 14.12
C GLU A 121 -22.78 8.55 12.97
N GLN A 122 -23.69 9.30 12.34
CA GLN A 122 -24.48 8.81 11.22
C GLN A 122 -23.54 8.37 10.08
N ARG A 123 -23.72 7.13 9.64
CA ARG A 123 -23.00 6.59 8.47
C ARG A 123 -23.70 7.03 7.19
N THR A 124 -22.93 7.38 6.18
CA THR A 124 -23.43 7.57 4.82
C THR A 124 -23.47 6.24 4.09
N GLN A 125 -24.54 5.98 3.36
CA GLN A 125 -24.66 4.83 2.48
C GLN A 125 -23.91 5.12 1.17
N ASP A 126 -22.94 4.31 0.83
CA ASP A 126 -22.27 4.38 -0.47
C ASP A 126 -22.90 3.34 -1.42
N LEU A 127 -23.70 3.85 -2.37
CA LEU A 127 -24.42 3.04 -3.37
C LEU A 127 -23.60 2.82 -4.65
N SER A 128 -22.39 3.33 -4.73
CA SER A 128 -21.56 3.18 -5.93
C SER A 128 -21.22 1.71 -6.16
N HIS A 129 -21.56 1.20 -7.35
CA HIS A 129 -21.26 -0.19 -7.76
C HIS A 129 -19.76 -0.37 -7.98
N ASP A 130 -19.14 0.62 -8.52
CA ASP A 130 -17.71 0.85 -8.54
C ASP A 130 -17.44 1.85 -7.42
N HIS A 131 -16.75 1.45 -6.36
CA HIS A 131 -15.97 2.41 -5.66
C HIS A 131 -15.00 2.97 -6.73
N GLU A 132 -15.34 4.04 -7.38
CA GLU A 132 -14.34 5.03 -7.62
C GLU A 132 -13.84 5.39 -6.21
N LYS A 133 -12.92 4.59 -5.68
CA LYS A 133 -11.99 5.07 -4.65
C LYS A 133 -11.61 6.42 -5.18
N ALA A 134 -11.95 7.50 -4.45
CA ALA A 134 -11.62 8.84 -4.89
C ALA A 134 -10.22 8.73 -5.49
N ARG A 135 -10.16 8.79 -6.83
CA ARG A 135 -8.94 8.39 -7.54
C ARG A 135 -7.88 9.27 -6.98
N LEU A 136 -6.84 8.66 -6.42
CA LEU A 136 -5.74 9.42 -5.79
C LEU A 136 -5.08 10.36 -6.81
N ILE A 137 -5.23 10.03 -8.10
CA ILE A 137 -4.78 10.80 -9.25
C ILE A 137 -5.90 10.89 -10.29
N ASP A 138 -6.01 12.04 -10.95
CA ASP A 138 -7.02 12.29 -11.97
C ASP A 138 -6.46 11.96 -13.36
N PRO A 139 -6.93 10.89 -14.04
CA PRO A 139 -6.42 10.50 -15.35
C PRO A 139 -6.74 11.52 -16.47
N ALA A 140 -7.60 12.51 -16.22
CA ALA A 140 -7.92 13.57 -17.18
C ALA A 140 -6.88 14.70 -17.20
N LYS A 141 -5.91 14.70 -16.28
CA LYS A 141 -4.83 15.69 -16.28
C LYS A 141 -3.98 15.61 -17.56
N PRO A 142 -3.64 16.73 -18.19
CA PRO A 142 -3.03 16.76 -19.53
C PRO A 142 -1.67 16.05 -19.59
N TRP A 143 -0.91 16.04 -18.52
CA TRP A 143 0.39 15.35 -18.47
C TRP A 143 0.29 13.84 -18.64
N TRP A 144 -0.81 13.19 -18.25
CA TRP A 144 -0.98 11.75 -18.44
C TRP A 144 -1.09 11.38 -19.92
N PHE A 145 -1.74 12.22 -20.72
CA PHE A 145 -1.75 12.08 -22.16
C PHE A 145 -0.36 12.33 -22.76
N LEU A 146 0.33 13.39 -22.36
CA LEU A 146 1.68 13.71 -22.84
C LEU A 146 2.73 12.67 -22.45
N LEU A 147 2.54 12.01 -21.32
CA LEU A 147 3.35 10.87 -20.86
C LEU A 147 2.95 9.54 -21.54
N GLY A 148 1.83 9.51 -22.29
CA GLY A 148 1.38 8.33 -23.02
C GLY A 148 0.64 7.30 -22.16
N LEU A 149 0.01 7.69 -21.05
CA LEU A 149 -0.79 6.80 -20.21
C LEU A 149 -2.28 6.85 -20.55
N THR A 150 -2.76 7.99 -21.04
CA THR A 150 -4.19 8.20 -21.31
C THR A 150 -4.43 8.71 -22.73
N THR A 151 -5.68 8.64 -23.17
CA THR A 151 -6.14 9.40 -24.34
C THR A 151 -6.26 10.89 -23.98
N ARG A 152 -6.49 11.74 -24.97
CA ARG A 152 -6.71 13.18 -24.76
C ARG A 152 -7.92 13.48 -23.90
N GLU A 153 -8.92 12.59 -23.91
CA GLU A 153 -10.15 12.66 -23.11
C GLU A 153 -9.97 12.08 -21.69
N GLY A 154 -8.74 11.70 -21.30
CA GLY A 154 -8.43 11.19 -19.96
C GLY A 154 -8.77 9.71 -19.73
N LYS A 155 -9.02 8.92 -20.79
CA LYS A 155 -9.24 7.50 -20.67
C LYS A 155 -7.89 6.77 -20.64
N VAL A 156 -7.62 5.98 -19.59
CA VAL A 156 -6.38 5.18 -19.49
C VAL A 156 -6.34 4.17 -20.64
N LEU A 157 -5.20 4.12 -21.36
CA LEU A 157 -4.98 3.20 -22.47
C LEU A 157 -5.02 1.75 -22.00
N ALA A 158 -5.47 0.83 -22.86
CA ALA A 158 -5.69 -0.56 -22.50
C ALA A 158 -4.42 -1.25 -22.00
N ASP A 159 -3.31 -1.02 -22.68
CA ASP A 159 -1.96 -1.53 -22.35
C ASP A 159 -1.34 -0.83 -21.13
N MET A 160 -1.86 0.34 -20.73
CA MET A 160 -1.38 1.11 -19.58
C MET A 160 -2.21 0.91 -18.30
N GLN A 161 -3.28 0.13 -18.34
CA GLN A 161 -4.16 -0.10 -17.18
C GLN A 161 -3.41 -0.68 -15.97
N HIS A 162 -2.52 -1.63 -16.21
CA HIS A 162 -1.70 -2.23 -15.15
C HIS A 162 -0.75 -1.18 -14.54
N LYS A 163 -0.06 -0.44 -15.39
CA LYS A 163 0.85 0.65 -14.96
C LYS A 163 0.12 1.72 -14.16
N PHE A 164 -1.06 2.12 -14.59
CA PHE A 164 -1.87 3.11 -13.89
C PHE A 164 -2.28 2.63 -12.49
N ARG A 165 -2.68 1.35 -12.35
CA ARG A 165 -2.97 0.75 -11.02
C ARG A 165 -1.74 0.73 -10.12
N GLN A 166 -0.56 0.42 -10.66
CA GLN A 166 0.70 0.48 -9.91
C GLN A 166 0.98 1.89 -9.40
N ILE A 167 0.80 2.92 -10.25
CA ILE A 167 0.98 4.32 -9.89
C ILE A 167 0.03 4.72 -8.75
N CYS A 168 -1.25 4.37 -8.84
CA CYS A 168 -2.21 4.65 -7.75
C CYS A 168 -1.80 3.98 -6.44
N LYS A 169 -1.36 2.72 -6.49
CA LYS A 169 -0.92 1.99 -5.30
C LYS A 169 0.35 2.57 -4.69
N TYR A 170 1.28 3.02 -5.52
CA TYR A 170 2.48 3.72 -5.08
C TYR A 170 2.12 4.99 -4.28
N VAL A 171 1.23 5.82 -4.82
CA VAL A 171 0.78 7.05 -4.15
C VAL A 171 0.14 6.73 -2.80
N GLU A 172 -0.70 5.67 -2.73
CA GLU A 172 -1.32 5.21 -1.48
C GLU A 172 -0.27 4.84 -0.41
N ILE A 173 0.79 4.11 -0.81
CA ILE A 173 1.86 3.69 0.09
C ILE A 173 2.65 4.89 0.59
N VAL A 174 3.08 5.78 -0.32
CA VAL A 174 3.85 6.98 0.06
C VAL A 174 3.03 7.89 0.97
N ASP A 175 1.75 8.08 0.69
CA ASP A 175 0.84 8.83 1.55
C ASP A 175 0.77 8.23 2.97
N GLY A 176 0.65 6.91 3.07
CA GLY A 176 0.66 6.22 4.36
C GLY A 176 1.95 6.46 5.17
N LEU A 177 3.10 6.48 4.49
CA LEU A 177 4.39 6.77 5.11
C LEU A 177 4.52 8.24 5.54
N MET A 178 4.02 9.18 4.73
CA MET A 178 4.08 10.62 5.01
C MET A 178 3.17 11.07 6.15
N LYS A 179 2.03 10.41 6.38
CA LYS A 179 1.07 10.74 7.46
C LYS A 179 1.70 10.85 8.85
N ASN A 180 2.75 10.07 9.10
CA ASN A 180 3.43 10.02 10.39
C ASN A 180 4.66 10.95 10.47
N VAL A 181 4.84 11.85 9.50
CA VAL A 181 5.96 12.78 9.40
C VAL A 181 5.47 14.20 9.59
N ARG A 182 6.16 14.97 10.45
CA ARG A 182 5.86 16.40 10.64
C ARG A 182 6.67 17.21 9.64
N PHE A 183 5.99 17.82 8.68
CA PHE A 183 6.59 18.72 7.69
C PHE A 183 6.33 20.18 8.07
N GLY A 184 7.22 21.11 7.65
CA GLY A 184 7.00 22.55 7.67
C GLY A 184 5.95 22.99 6.63
N ASP A 185 5.93 24.30 6.31
CA ASP A 185 4.99 24.87 5.33
C ASP A 185 5.36 24.49 3.88
N GLU A 186 6.62 24.15 3.64
CA GLU A 186 7.11 23.61 2.39
C GLU A 186 7.59 22.17 2.59
N ILE A 187 7.42 21.33 1.57
CA ILE A 187 7.91 19.95 1.53
C ILE A 187 8.78 19.79 0.29
N HIS A 188 10.07 19.57 0.49
CA HIS A 188 11.06 19.37 -0.57
C HIS A 188 11.27 17.88 -0.80
N ILE A 189 10.98 17.42 -2.01
CA ILE A 189 10.99 16.01 -2.40
C ILE A 189 11.92 15.80 -3.58
N ALA A 190 12.82 14.83 -3.50
CA ALA A 190 13.66 14.41 -4.60
C ALA A 190 13.41 12.94 -4.94
N ASP A 191 13.12 12.67 -6.23
CA ASP A 191 12.94 11.33 -6.79
C ASP A 191 14.17 10.95 -7.59
N MET A 192 14.96 10.01 -7.07
CA MET A 192 16.26 9.61 -7.60
C MET A 192 16.12 8.52 -8.65
N GLY A 193 16.60 8.80 -9.88
CA GLY A 193 16.40 7.92 -11.03
C GLY A 193 14.97 7.95 -11.52
N ALA A 194 14.37 9.15 -11.59
CA ALA A 194 12.94 9.37 -11.85
C ALA A 194 12.46 8.83 -13.22
N GLY A 195 13.35 8.60 -14.15
CA GLY A 195 13.06 7.98 -15.45
C GLY A 195 12.05 8.80 -16.27
N LYS A 196 10.96 8.13 -16.71
CA LYS A 196 9.86 8.78 -17.45
C LYS A 196 8.93 9.65 -16.57
N GLY A 197 9.17 9.73 -15.28
CA GLY A 197 8.47 10.61 -14.36
C GLY A 197 7.05 10.17 -13.93
N TYR A 198 6.56 9.01 -14.35
CA TYR A 198 5.19 8.59 -14.02
C TYR A 198 4.86 8.67 -12.53
N LEU A 199 5.76 8.16 -11.69
CA LEU A 199 5.57 8.13 -10.24
C LEU A 199 5.77 9.52 -9.62
N THR A 200 6.71 10.29 -10.15
CA THR A 200 7.00 11.66 -9.74
C THR A 200 5.81 12.59 -10.01
N PHE A 201 5.20 12.54 -11.22
CA PHE A 201 4.00 13.30 -11.55
C PHE A 201 2.81 12.90 -10.69
N ALA A 202 2.59 11.61 -10.48
CA ALA A 202 1.49 11.12 -9.65
C ALA A 202 1.60 11.62 -8.21
N LEU A 203 2.79 11.56 -7.66
CA LEU A 203 3.02 12.01 -6.29
C LEU A 203 2.89 13.53 -6.18
N TYR A 204 3.42 14.30 -7.13
CA TYR A 204 3.27 15.74 -7.18
C TYR A 204 1.79 16.13 -7.23
N GLU A 205 1.01 15.56 -8.15
CA GLU A 205 -0.44 15.82 -8.29
C GLU A 205 -1.17 15.54 -6.98
N TYR A 206 -0.93 14.36 -6.40
CA TYR A 206 -1.60 13.94 -5.18
C TYR A 206 -1.27 14.85 -4.01
N LEU A 207 0.02 15.14 -3.80
CA LEU A 207 0.46 15.93 -2.66
C LEU A 207 0.00 17.39 -2.76
N THR A 208 0.04 18.00 -3.94
CA THR A 208 -0.45 19.37 -4.17
C THR A 208 -1.96 19.48 -4.01
N SER A 209 -2.71 18.41 -4.28
CA SER A 209 -4.16 18.39 -4.08
C SER A 209 -4.59 18.13 -2.64
N LYS A 210 -3.77 17.42 -1.86
CA LYS A 210 -4.11 16.93 -0.53
C LYS A 210 -3.57 17.80 0.61
N TYR A 211 -2.32 18.27 0.46
CA TYR A 211 -1.65 18.99 1.53
C TYR A 211 -1.78 20.50 1.29
N ASP A 212 -2.25 21.21 2.30
CA ASP A 212 -2.21 22.69 2.31
C ASP A 212 -0.78 23.17 2.64
N LYS A 213 0.14 22.81 1.75
CA LYS A 213 1.58 23.09 1.85
C LYS A 213 2.18 23.26 0.47
N LYS A 214 3.23 24.05 0.38
CA LYS A 214 3.99 24.17 -0.86
C LYS A 214 4.79 22.89 -1.09
N ILE A 215 4.56 22.24 -2.22
CA ILE A 215 5.29 21.04 -2.66
C ILE A 215 6.35 21.45 -3.66
N VAL A 216 7.61 21.24 -3.32
CA VAL A 216 8.75 21.43 -4.22
C VAL A 216 9.25 20.03 -4.63
N MET A 217 9.14 19.69 -5.91
CA MET A 217 9.45 18.36 -6.42
C MET A 217 10.57 18.41 -7.45
N GLU A 218 11.60 17.58 -7.25
CA GLU A 218 12.67 17.39 -8.21
C GLU A 218 12.80 15.93 -8.61
N GLY A 219 12.72 15.66 -9.93
CA GLY A 219 13.10 14.38 -10.51
C GLY A 219 14.57 14.42 -10.92
N VAL A 220 15.40 13.57 -10.31
CA VAL A 220 16.83 13.47 -10.67
C VAL A 220 17.01 12.32 -11.66
N GLU A 221 17.52 12.63 -12.85
CA GLU A 221 17.71 11.65 -13.92
C GLU A 221 19.02 11.96 -14.68
N ILE A 222 19.78 10.94 -15.00
CA ILE A 222 21.07 11.09 -15.69
C ILE A 222 20.92 11.28 -17.21
N ARG A 223 19.79 10.83 -17.78
CA ARG A 223 19.54 10.91 -19.23
C ARG A 223 18.99 12.26 -19.62
N GLN A 224 19.81 13.06 -20.25
CA GLN A 224 19.48 14.42 -20.67
C GLN A 224 18.23 14.49 -21.56
N ASP A 225 18.08 13.56 -22.50
CA ASP A 225 16.93 13.50 -23.40
C ASP A 225 15.59 13.36 -22.65
N LEU A 226 15.57 12.55 -21.58
CA LEU A 226 14.41 12.43 -20.71
C LEU A 226 14.17 13.70 -19.89
N VAL A 227 15.21 14.27 -19.32
CA VAL A 227 15.11 15.52 -18.53
C VAL A 227 14.50 16.63 -19.38
N LEU A 228 15.00 16.84 -20.60
CA LEU A 228 14.49 17.87 -21.52
C LEU A 228 13.02 17.60 -21.89
N LYS A 229 12.69 16.36 -22.26
CA LYS A 229 11.32 15.96 -22.59
C LYS A 229 10.35 16.17 -21.45
N ILE A 230 10.74 15.81 -20.23
CA ILE A 230 9.85 15.90 -19.07
C ILE A 230 9.68 17.37 -18.66
N ASN A 231 10.72 18.19 -18.69
CA ASN A 231 10.62 19.62 -18.40
C ASN A 231 9.74 20.35 -19.43
N ASP A 232 9.76 19.98 -20.70
CA ASP A 232 8.82 20.49 -21.72
C ASP A 232 7.35 20.16 -21.36
N ILE A 233 7.08 18.96 -20.84
CA ILE A 233 5.75 18.60 -20.36
C ILE A 233 5.35 19.43 -19.13
N ILE A 234 6.26 19.61 -18.17
CA ILE A 234 6.04 20.40 -16.96
C ILE A 234 5.70 21.86 -17.35
N GLU A 235 6.44 22.45 -18.25
CA GLU A 235 6.21 23.81 -18.74
C GLU A 235 4.87 23.94 -19.49
N LYS A 236 4.59 23.05 -20.43
CA LYS A 236 3.31 23.00 -21.17
C LYS A 236 2.09 22.85 -20.27
N CYS A 237 2.23 22.17 -19.14
CA CYS A 237 1.17 21.99 -18.16
C CYS A 237 1.14 23.10 -17.08
N GLY A 238 2.07 24.05 -17.09
CA GLY A 238 2.15 25.14 -16.12
C GLY A 238 2.35 24.68 -14.68
N LEU A 239 3.07 23.55 -14.48
CA LEU A 239 3.30 23.00 -13.14
C LEU A 239 4.39 23.83 -12.45
N LYS A 240 4.09 24.30 -11.24
CA LYS A 240 4.98 25.17 -10.46
C LYS A 240 5.76 24.35 -9.44
N ASP A 241 6.99 24.82 -9.11
CA ASP A 241 7.84 24.19 -8.11
C ASP A 241 8.11 22.68 -8.39
N PHE A 242 8.06 22.29 -9.67
CA PHE A 242 8.33 20.95 -10.17
C PHE A 242 9.29 21.04 -11.36
N ARG A 243 10.38 20.28 -11.29
CA ARG A 243 11.38 20.22 -12.37
C ARG A 243 12.12 18.89 -12.38
N PHE A 244 12.70 18.56 -13.52
CA PHE A 244 13.70 17.51 -13.63
C PHE A 244 15.09 18.12 -13.78
N VAL A 245 16.06 17.52 -13.11
CA VAL A 245 17.47 17.93 -13.17
C VAL A 245 18.33 16.80 -13.72
N GLU A 246 19.20 17.13 -14.67
CA GLU A 246 20.21 16.22 -15.19
C GLU A 246 21.33 16.09 -14.17
N ASN A 247 21.34 14.95 -13.46
CA ASN A 247 22.40 14.70 -12.48
C ASN A 247 22.51 13.20 -12.17
N SER A 248 23.68 12.78 -11.67
CA SER A 248 23.83 11.49 -11.00
C SER A 248 23.28 11.58 -9.58
N ILE A 249 22.91 10.43 -9.00
CA ILE A 249 22.49 10.36 -7.59
C ILE A 249 23.63 10.80 -6.67
N GLU A 250 24.89 10.46 -7.01
CA GLU A 250 26.07 10.82 -6.23
C GLU A 250 26.33 12.33 -6.21
N ASP A 251 26.26 12.98 -7.37
CA ASP A 251 26.65 14.39 -7.53
C ASP A 251 25.51 15.38 -7.19
N TYR A 252 24.25 14.92 -7.21
CA TYR A 252 23.11 15.77 -6.90
C TYR A 252 23.22 16.39 -5.51
N LYS A 253 23.06 17.71 -5.42
CA LYS A 253 23.17 18.49 -4.17
C LYS A 253 21.89 19.31 -3.97
N PRO A 254 20.91 18.80 -3.21
CA PRO A 254 19.70 19.54 -2.90
C PRO A 254 20.00 20.71 -1.93
N GLU A 255 19.34 21.84 -2.14
CA GLU A 255 19.37 22.94 -1.15
C GLU A 255 18.61 22.56 0.12
N LYS A 256 17.47 21.91 -0.03
CA LYS A 256 16.66 21.33 1.03
C LYS A 256 16.14 19.95 0.62
N LEU A 257 15.97 19.07 1.57
CA LEU A 257 15.47 17.72 1.31
C LEU A 257 14.67 17.20 2.51
N ASP A 258 13.36 17.13 2.36
CA ASP A 258 12.49 16.54 3.39
C ASP A 258 12.18 15.07 3.10
N VAL A 259 11.98 14.73 1.82
CA VAL A 259 11.66 13.35 1.39
C VAL A 259 12.58 12.96 0.24
N LEU A 260 13.28 11.85 0.42
CA LEU A 260 14.05 11.22 -0.66
C LEU A 260 13.34 9.94 -1.09
N ILE A 261 13.18 9.78 -2.40
CA ILE A 261 12.59 8.60 -3.02
C ILE A 261 13.61 8.01 -4.00
N ALA A 262 13.78 6.69 -4.01
CA ALA A 262 14.68 5.99 -4.92
C ALA A 262 14.10 4.59 -5.25
N LEU A 263 13.20 4.52 -6.23
CA LEU A 263 12.52 3.26 -6.56
C LEU A 263 13.24 2.43 -7.63
N HIS A 264 14.02 3.08 -8.48
CA HIS A 264 14.69 2.45 -9.62
C HIS A 264 16.21 2.66 -9.62
N ALA A 265 16.79 2.97 -8.46
CA ALA A 265 18.22 3.09 -8.29
C ALA A 265 18.86 1.69 -8.18
N CYS A 266 19.57 1.25 -9.22
CA CYS A 266 20.17 -0.08 -9.27
C CYS A 266 21.46 -0.18 -8.48
N ASN A 267 21.69 -1.35 -7.83
CA ASN A 267 22.92 -1.71 -7.11
C ASN A 267 23.30 -0.67 -6.03
N THR A 268 24.52 -0.15 -6.07
CA THR A 268 25.03 0.85 -5.12
C THR A 268 24.39 2.23 -5.26
N ALA A 269 23.68 2.52 -6.34
CA ALA A 269 22.93 3.76 -6.48
C ALA A 269 21.81 3.91 -5.43
N THR A 270 21.21 2.80 -4.97
CA THR A 270 20.30 2.81 -3.80
C THR A 270 21.04 3.23 -2.53
N ASP A 271 22.26 2.73 -2.35
CA ASP A 271 23.10 3.05 -1.20
C ASP A 271 23.49 4.54 -1.20
N ASP A 272 23.84 5.08 -2.38
CA ASP A 272 24.12 6.50 -2.54
C ASP A 272 22.89 7.37 -2.27
N ALA A 273 21.70 6.93 -2.68
CA ALA A 273 20.45 7.60 -2.37
C ALA A 273 20.17 7.61 -0.85
N ILE A 274 20.30 6.48 -0.17
CA ILE A 274 20.15 6.41 1.29
C ILE A 274 21.15 7.35 1.98
N LEU A 275 22.42 7.30 1.58
CA LEU A 275 23.47 8.17 2.12
C LEU A 275 23.18 9.66 1.89
N LYS A 276 22.65 10.00 0.72
CA LYS A 276 22.19 11.36 0.38
C LYS A 276 21.07 11.82 1.33
N GLY A 277 20.05 10.98 1.51
CA GLY A 277 18.94 11.28 2.43
C GLY A 277 19.43 11.47 3.88
N VAL A 278 20.30 10.59 4.36
CA VAL A 278 20.90 10.67 5.69
C VAL A 278 21.72 11.95 5.87
N ARG A 279 22.59 12.29 4.93
CA ARG A 279 23.47 13.48 5.00
C ARG A 279 22.70 14.79 4.94
N ASN A 280 21.58 14.82 4.24
CA ASN A 280 20.73 16.01 4.15
C ASN A 280 19.61 16.01 5.23
N ASN A 281 19.69 15.12 6.23
CA ASN A 281 18.69 15.01 7.29
C ASN A 281 17.24 14.89 6.79
N ALA A 282 17.04 14.18 5.67
CA ALA A 282 15.71 13.94 5.13
C ALA A 282 14.80 13.34 6.21
N LYS A 283 13.59 13.85 6.33
CA LYS A 283 12.60 13.36 7.31
C LYS A 283 12.08 11.98 6.97
N LEU A 284 12.09 11.66 5.67
CA LEU A 284 11.64 10.37 5.15
C LEU A 284 12.53 9.94 3.97
N ILE A 285 13.00 8.70 4.01
CA ILE A 285 13.76 8.06 2.92
C ILE A 285 12.97 6.84 2.49
N ILE A 286 12.69 6.70 1.20
CA ILE A 286 11.92 5.60 0.62
C ILE A 286 12.72 4.99 -0.53
N CYS A 287 13.04 3.71 -0.45
CA CYS A 287 13.77 2.98 -1.47
C CYS A 287 13.08 1.68 -1.84
N ALA A 288 13.10 1.30 -3.12
CA ALA A 288 12.69 -0.03 -3.59
C ALA A 288 13.85 -0.66 -4.37
N PRO A 289 14.79 -1.32 -3.69
CA PRO A 289 15.99 -1.86 -4.32
C PRO A 289 15.65 -3.07 -5.20
N CYS A 290 16.21 -3.09 -6.41
CA CYS A 290 16.03 -4.21 -7.35
C CYS A 290 17.31 -5.04 -7.58
N CYS A 291 18.49 -4.51 -7.27
CA CYS A 291 19.77 -5.13 -7.54
C CYS A 291 20.64 -5.22 -6.27
N HIS A 292 21.30 -6.38 -6.08
CA HIS A 292 22.08 -6.69 -4.88
C HIS A 292 23.42 -7.37 -5.25
N LYS A 293 23.98 -6.96 -6.40
CA LYS A 293 25.17 -7.65 -6.99
C LYS A 293 26.39 -7.61 -6.09
N GLN A 294 26.63 -6.48 -5.41
CA GLN A 294 27.83 -6.32 -4.57
C GLN A 294 27.88 -7.38 -3.47
N ILE A 295 26.85 -7.53 -2.69
CA ILE A 295 26.82 -8.48 -1.57
C ILE A 295 26.82 -9.92 -2.07
N ARG A 296 26.11 -10.22 -3.15
CA ARG A 296 26.19 -11.55 -3.76
C ARG A 296 27.62 -11.93 -4.14
N GLN A 297 28.35 -11.01 -4.79
CA GLN A 297 29.75 -11.24 -5.16
C GLN A 297 30.67 -11.43 -3.94
N GLU A 298 30.45 -10.66 -2.88
CA GLU A 298 31.21 -10.83 -1.62
C GLU A 298 30.94 -12.22 -0.99
N MET A 299 29.68 -12.64 -0.93
CA MET A 299 29.32 -13.97 -0.43
C MET A 299 29.92 -15.09 -1.29
N GLU A 300 29.93 -14.96 -2.62
CA GLU A 300 30.56 -15.93 -3.53
C GLU A 300 32.08 -15.99 -3.32
N LYS A 301 32.74 -14.84 -3.21
CA LYS A 301 34.21 -14.76 -2.97
C LYS A 301 34.63 -15.36 -1.61
N SER A 302 33.79 -15.24 -0.60
CA SER A 302 34.10 -15.73 0.75
C SER A 302 34.25 -17.24 0.80
N GLY A 303 33.65 -17.97 -0.13
CA GLY A 303 33.59 -19.43 -0.13
C GLY A 303 32.78 -20.01 1.04
N LYS A 304 32.21 -19.18 1.93
CA LYS A 304 31.34 -19.65 3.02
C LYS A 304 30.00 -20.10 2.45
N THR A 305 29.79 -21.40 2.41
CA THR A 305 28.53 -22.00 1.99
C THR A 305 27.95 -22.88 3.07
N ASP A 306 26.65 -22.84 3.24
CA ASP A 306 25.87 -23.74 4.09
C ASP A 306 24.90 -24.61 3.25
N ALA A 307 24.04 -25.36 3.92
CA ALA A 307 23.07 -26.23 3.25
C ALA A 307 22.07 -25.45 2.35
N ILE A 308 21.89 -24.16 2.56
CA ILE A 308 21.00 -23.28 1.78
C ILE A 308 21.79 -22.58 0.67
N THR A 309 22.84 -21.85 1.03
CA THR A 309 23.60 -20.98 0.12
C THR A 309 24.46 -21.74 -0.90
N ARG A 310 24.65 -23.04 -0.73
CA ARG A 310 25.26 -23.91 -1.77
C ARG A 310 24.45 -23.92 -3.09
N PHE A 311 23.17 -23.54 -3.07
CA PHE A 311 22.36 -23.42 -4.25
C PHE A 311 22.30 -21.97 -4.71
N GLY A 312 22.73 -21.68 -5.95
CA GLY A 312 22.86 -20.32 -6.47
C GLY A 312 21.58 -19.46 -6.38
N ILE A 313 20.40 -20.07 -6.55
CA ILE A 313 19.12 -19.35 -6.39
C ILE A 313 18.86 -18.92 -4.93
N PHE A 314 19.28 -19.74 -3.97
CA PHE A 314 19.11 -19.40 -2.56
C PHE A 314 20.19 -18.43 -2.09
N LEU A 315 21.40 -18.54 -2.62
CA LEU A 315 22.45 -17.54 -2.42
C LEU A 315 22.01 -16.14 -2.91
N GLU A 316 21.41 -16.06 -4.11
CA GLU A 316 20.86 -14.81 -4.62
C GLU A 316 19.78 -14.21 -3.68
N ARG A 317 18.83 -15.05 -3.23
CA ARG A 317 17.78 -14.61 -2.30
C ARG A 317 18.37 -14.17 -0.95
N GLN A 318 19.34 -14.89 -0.45
CA GLN A 318 20.03 -14.55 0.80
C GLN A 318 20.78 -13.22 0.68
N ALA A 319 21.49 -13.01 -0.43
CA ALA A 319 22.18 -11.75 -0.70
C ALA A 319 21.21 -10.55 -0.75
N VAL A 320 20.01 -10.73 -1.32
CA VAL A 320 18.96 -9.72 -1.30
C VAL A 320 18.58 -9.36 0.14
N MET A 321 18.24 -10.37 0.96
CA MET A 321 17.81 -10.18 2.34
C MET A 321 18.89 -9.52 3.19
N VAL A 322 20.12 -9.96 3.06
CA VAL A 322 21.26 -9.41 3.82
C VAL A 322 21.53 -7.95 3.42
N THR A 323 21.55 -7.66 2.12
CA THR A 323 21.77 -6.29 1.64
C THR A 323 20.72 -5.33 2.21
N ASP A 324 19.45 -5.69 2.11
CA ASP A 324 18.37 -4.82 2.54
C ASP A 324 18.27 -4.72 4.07
N ALA A 325 18.60 -5.78 4.79
CA ALA A 325 18.74 -5.74 6.25
C ALA A 325 19.86 -4.78 6.70
N VAL A 326 21.03 -4.82 6.05
CA VAL A 326 22.12 -3.88 6.36
C VAL A 326 21.72 -2.44 6.02
N ARG A 327 21.03 -2.19 4.89
CA ARG A 327 20.50 -0.86 4.55
C ARG A 327 19.55 -0.32 5.60
N ALA A 328 18.64 -1.16 6.09
CA ALA A 328 17.72 -0.80 7.17
C ALA A 328 18.48 -0.48 8.46
N LEU A 329 19.41 -1.33 8.89
CA LEU A 329 20.24 -1.12 10.08
C LEU A 329 21.10 0.15 9.97
N VAL A 330 21.65 0.45 8.81
CA VAL A 330 22.40 1.70 8.59
C VAL A 330 21.51 2.94 8.75
N MET A 331 20.29 2.89 8.25
CA MET A 331 19.32 3.98 8.52
C MET A 331 19.00 4.08 10.01
N GLU A 332 18.81 2.97 10.72
CA GLU A 332 18.60 2.96 12.18
C GLU A 332 19.80 3.56 12.93
N TYR A 333 21.02 3.16 12.56
CA TYR A 333 22.26 3.75 13.10
C TYR A 333 22.29 5.28 12.93
N CYS A 334 21.72 5.79 11.84
CA CYS A 334 21.64 7.22 11.53
C CYS A 334 20.42 7.92 12.14
N GLY A 335 19.65 7.26 13.02
CA GLY A 335 18.52 7.85 13.74
C GLY A 335 17.21 7.84 12.97
N TYR A 336 16.99 6.82 12.16
CA TYR A 336 15.72 6.58 11.48
C TYR A 336 15.01 5.37 12.10
N LYS A 337 13.70 5.45 12.22
CA LYS A 337 12.86 4.28 12.46
C LYS A 337 12.54 3.64 11.10
N THR A 338 12.99 2.41 10.91
CA THR A 338 12.83 1.71 9.63
C THR A 338 11.55 0.90 9.56
N ASN A 339 11.05 0.73 8.34
CA ASN A 339 9.99 -0.18 7.96
C ASN A 339 10.40 -0.91 6.68
N VAL A 340 10.31 -2.23 6.72
CA VAL A 340 10.56 -3.11 5.57
C VAL A 340 9.25 -3.82 5.27
N GLN A 341 8.72 -3.61 4.07
CA GLN A 341 7.43 -4.17 3.68
C GLN A 341 7.43 -4.60 2.21
N GLU A 342 6.44 -5.39 1.83
CA GLU A 342 6.20 -5.65 0.41
C GLU A 342 5.79 -4.37 -0.31
N PHE A 343 6.41 -4.16 -1.46
CA PHE A 343 6.01 -3.16 -2.43
C PHE A 343 5.07 -3.78 -3.46
N ILE A 344 4.60 -3.02 -4.43
CA ILE A 344 3.65 -3.49 -5.45
C ILE A 344 4.33 -4.53 -6.32
N GLU A 345 3.65 -5.66 -6.60
CA GLU A 345 4.08 -6.60 -7.63
C GLU A 345 4.25 -5.85 -8.97
N MET A 346 5.49 -5.77 -9.42
CA MET A 346 5.82 -5.33 -10.78
C MET A 346 6.01 -6.61 -11.60
N GLU A 347 5.31 -6.72 -12.72
CA GLU A 347 5.35 -7.93 -13.59
C GLU A 347 6.77 -8.33 -14.00
N ASP A 348 7.69 -7.36 -14.01
CA ASP A 348 9.06 -7.54 -14.50
C ASP A 348 10.11 -7.79 -13.40
N THR A 349 9.76 -7.74 -12.11
CA THR A 349 10.74 -7.97 -11.04
C THR A 349 10.14 -8.78 -9.88
N PRO A 350 10.75 -9.96 -9.56
CA PRO A 350 10.37 -10.73 -8.39
C PRO A 350 10.82 -10.08 -7.06
N LYS A 351 11.49 -8.93 -7.12
CA LYS A 351 12.02 -8.19 -5.97
C LYS A 351 11.11 -7.02 -5.68
N ASN A 352 10.26 -7.17 -4.69
CA ASN A 352 9.19 -6.25 -4.33
C ASN A 352 9.30 -5.73 -2.88
N VAL A 353 10.51 -5.48 -2.42
CA VAL A 353 10.77 -4.94 -1.08
C VAL A 353 10.83 -3.41 -1.13
N LEU A 354 10.11 -2.77 -0.22
CA LEU A 354 10.21 -1.34 0.08
C LEU A 354 10.90 -1.15 1.42
N LEU A 355 11.95 -0.35 1.43
CA LEU A 355 12.62 0.13 2.62
C LEU A 355 12.18 1.58 2.86
N ALA A 356 11.66 1.88 4.04
CA ALA A 356 11.34 3.24 4.44
C ALA A 356 12.00 3.58 5.77
N GLY A 357 12.73 4.70 5.81
CA GLY A 357 13.33 5.26 7.02
C GLY A 357 12.68 6.58 7.37
N ARG A 358 12.02 6.67 8.52
CA ARG A 358 11.46 7.92 9.07
C ARG A 358 12.38 8.45 10.15
N LYS A 359 12.85 9.69 10.02
CA LYS A 359 13.68 10.36 11.02
C LYS A 359 12.97 10.39 12.39
N THR A 360 13.70 10.11 13.45
CA THR A 360 13.19 10.08 14.82
C THR A 360 14.15 10.76 15.78
N ASP A 361 13.60 11.37 16.82
CA ASP A 361 14.36 11.96 17.92
C ASP A 361 14.64 10.93 19.04
N ALA A 362 14.17 9.69 18.88
CA ALA A 362 14.43 8.64 19.86
C ALA A 362 15.94 8.32 19.92
N PRO A 363 16.50 8.11 21.11
CA PRO A 363 17.90 7.76 21.27
C PRO A 363 18.20 6.42 20.58
N VAL A 364 19.34 6.35 19.89
CA VAL A 364 19.81 5.15 19.20
C VAL A 364 21.04 4.60 19.90
N ASP A 365 21.01 3.33 20.29
CA ASP A 365 22.21 2.63 20.71
C ASP A 365 23.04 2.25 19.47
N LYS A 366 23.88 3.21 19.06
CA LYS A 366 24.75 3.05 17.89
C LYS A 366 25.70 1.88 18.01
N ALA A 367 26.17 1.56 19.23
CA ALA A 367 27.10 0.44 19.45
C ALA A 367 26.39 -0.90 19.20
N ALA A 368 25.18 -1.06 19.72
CA ALA A 368 24.37 -2.25 19.50
C ALA A 368 24.02 -2.43 18.02
N VAL A 369 23.60 -1.38 17.30
CA VAL A 369 23.28 -1.45 15.88
C VAL A 369 24.53 -1.76 15.03
N ALA A 370 25.66 -1.10 15.32
CA ALA A 370 26.93 -1.39 14.63
C ALA A 370 27.36 -2.84 14.83
N LYS A 371 27.19 -3.38 16.06
CA LYS A 371 27.46 -4.78 16.33
C LYS A 371 26.58 -5.70 15.48
N GLN A 372 25.28 -5.43 15.38
CA GLN A 372 24.36 -6.23 14.56
C GLN A 372 24.78 -6.24 13.08
N ILE A 373 25.18 -5.07 12.54
CA ILE A 373 25.68 -4.99 11.16
C ILE A 373 26.93 -5.86 11.00
N ASN A 374 27.92 -5.72 11.88
CA ASN A 374 29.18 -6.46 11.79
C ASN A 374 28.99 -7.98 11.97
N ASP A 375 28.15 -8.39 12.94
CA ASP A 375 27.79 -9.80 13.15
C ASP A 375 27.15 -10.40 11.88
N LEU A 376 26.26 -9.64 11.22
CA LEU A 376 25.63 -10.08 9.98
C LEU A 376 26.63 -10.20 8.83
N LEU A 377 27.53 -9.24 8.66
CA LEU A 377 28.59 -9.30 7.65
C LEU A 377 29.54 -10.46 7.88
N GLU A 378 29.95 -10.69 9.13
CA GLU A 378 30.83 -11.80 9.51
C GLU A 378 30.15 -13.15 9.26
N GLN A 379 28.89 -13.31 9.64
CA GLN A 379 28.09 -14.53 9.46
C GLN A 379 28.13 -15.00 8.01
N TYR A 380 27.96 -14.08 7.05
CA TYR A 380 27.91 -14.40 5.63
C TYR A 380 29.27 -14.23 4.90
N GLY A 381 30.35 -13.95 5.62
CA GLY A 381 31.70 -13.79 5.05
C GLY A 381 31.80 -12.55 4.13
N ILE A 382 31.02 -11.53 4.40
CA ILE A 382 31.02 -10.29 3.62
C ILE A 382 32.13 -9.39 4.19
N GLY A 383 33.15 -9.14 3.38
CA GLY A 383 34.28 -8.27 3.80
C GLY A 383 33.87 -6.81 3.91
N GLU A 384 32.94 -6.38 3.07
CA GLU A 384 32.54 -4.97 3.00
C GLU A 384 31.11 -4.83 2.50
N HIS A 385 30.34 -3.91 3.11
CA HIS A 385 29.09 -3.41 2.56
C HIS A 385 29.29 -1.96 2.13
N TYR A 386 28.95 -1.63 0.86
CA TYR A 386 29.23 -0.34 0.25
C TYR A 386 28.68 0.83 1.08
N LEU A 387 27.40 0.80 1.48
CA LEU A 387 26.77 1.86 2.26
C LEU A 387 27.44 2.03 3.64
N TRP A 388 27.68 0.90 4.34
CA TRP A 388 28.30 0.91 5.67
C TRP A 388 29.71 1.52 5.63
N ARG A 389 30.53 1.15 4.64
CA ARG A 389 31.85 1.74 4.42
C ARG A 389 31.78 3.23 4.11
N ARG A 390 30.87 3.63 3.17
CA ARG A 390 30.74 5.03 2.73
C ARG A 390 30.27 5.97 3.86
N LEU A 391 29.55 5.47 4.84
CA LEU A 391 29.15 6.24 6.01
C LEU A 391 30.37 6.73 6.80
N TRP A 392 31.42 5.91 6.93
CA TRP A 392 32.60 6.20 7.74
C TRP A 392 33.71 6.98 6.99
N ARG A 393 33.85 6.81 5.69
CA ARG A 393 34.92 7.44 4.91
C ARG A 393 34.95 8.95 4.95
N ASN A 394 33.85 9.62 5.26
CA ASN A 394 33.76 11.08 5.30
C ASN A 394 33.83 11.65 6.73
N HIS A 395 34.15 10.84 7.74
CA HIS A 395 34.49 11.33 9.08
C HIS A 395 36.00 11.45 9.33
N ILE A 396 36.80 11.19 8.29
CA ILE A 396 38.27 11.29 8.34
C ILE A 396 38.73 12.37 7.34
N GLY A 397 38.03 13.49 7.31
CA GLY A 397 38.40 14.65 6.50
C GLY A 397 38.07 15.93 7.23
#